data_2bde846fe00fac3506b3696078f22a8f
#
_entry.id   2bde846fe00fac3506b3696078f22a8f
#
_cell.length_a   1.000
_cell.length_b   1.000
_cell.length_c   1.000
_cell.angle_alpha   90.00
_cell.angle_beta   90.00
_cell.angle_gamma   90.00
#
_symmetry.space_group_name_H-M   'P 1'
#
loop_
_entity.id
_entity.type
_entity.pdbx_description
1 polymer ?
#
loop_
_entity_poly.entity_id
_entity_poly.type
_entity_poly.pdbx_seq_one_letter_code
_entity_poly.pdbx_strand_id
1 'polypeptide(L)'
;MTLILISSVPSFSLPGRTVSMSPLTGWISAVQILGMEKSDVTGTIKHFCGNNQESKRHTVNAVVSERALREIYLKGYEIAVKEGGARSIMSTYGPVNGIWTAGNYDLLTTILRGEWNYDGFVMTDWWAMSNREGYEATRTTHAPMVSAGNDVFMVCNDCTDMSQDDVKEALEKGEITRGDLQRNAMNVLHFILGTPCILRFLDRISEEEKEAQEQQGDNDFVAADLVTYEADPETGDVVIDASTWEK
;
A
#
# COMPACT_ATOMS: atom_id res chain seq x y z
N MET A 1 1.23 11.67 -10.62
CA MET A 1 1.58 10.38 -9.98
C MET A 1 0.27 9.66 -9.70
N THR A 2 -0.01 8.62 -10.43
CA THR A 2 -1.23 7.82 -10.25
C THR A 2 -0.89 6.65 -9.33
N LEU A 3 -1.53 6.55 -8.18
CA LEU A 3 -1.38 5.43 -7.26
C LEU A 3 -2.43 4.37 -7.63
N ILE A 4 -2.01 3.21 -8.10
CA ILE A 4 -2.90 2.10 -8.39
C ILE A 4 -2.81 1.10 -7.24
N LEU A 5 -3.96 0.72 -6.70
CA LEU A 5 -4.06 -0.22 -5.59
C LEU A 5 -4.11 -1.65 -6.13
N ILE A 6 -3.11 -2.44 -5.79
CA ILE A 6 -3.03 -3.86 -6.14
C ILE A 6 -3.48 -4.68 -4.94
N SER A 7 -4.62 -5.35 -5.03
CA SER A 7 -5.05 -6.29 -3.98
C SER A 7 -4.30 -7.61 -4.15
N SER A 8 -3.48 -7.95 -3.17
CA SER A 8 -2.61 -9.12 -3.21
C SER A 8 -3.31 -10.46 -2.88
N VAL A 9 -4.62 -10.46 -2.70
CA VAL A 9 -5.37 -11.70 -2.39
C VAL A 9 -6.65 -11.77 -3.20
N PRO A 10 -6.67 -12.44 -4.35
CA PRO A 10 -7.90 -13.02 -4.83
C PRO A 10 -8.24 -14.22 -3.97
N SER A 11 -9.11 -14.05 -2.99
CA SER A 11 -9.78 -15.19 -2.35
C SER A 11 -10.78 -15.77 -3.35
N PHE A 12 -10.39 -16.81 -4.07
CA PHE A 12 -11.34 -17.64 -4.79
C PHE A 12 -12.09 -18.48 -3.75
N SER A 13 -13.32 -18.09 -3.46
CA SER A 13 -14.22 -18.88 -2.62
C SER A 13 -14.91 -19.90 -3.50
N LEU A 14 -14.42 -21.13 -3.50
CA LEU A 14 -15.23 -22.29 -3.87
C LEU A 14 -16.03 -22.72 -2.64
N PRO A 15 -17.29 -23.19 -2.79
CA PRO A 15 -18.07 -23.69 -1.66
C PRO A 15 -17.29 -24.76 -0.89
N GLY A 16 -16.87 -24.43 0.34
CA GLY A 16 -16.21 -25.35 1.27
C GLY A 16 -14.68 -25.42 1.23
N ARG A 17 -13.97 -24.63 0.40
CA ARG A 17 -12.50 -24.56 0.42
C ARG A 17 -12.00 -23.19 -0.01
N THR A 18 -11.37 -22.48 0.91
CA THR A 18 -10.54 -21.31 0.58
C THR A 18 -9.14 -21.82 0.20
N VAL A 19 -8.81 -21.79 -1.08
CA VAL A 19 -7.45 -22.08 -1.54
C VAL A 19 -6.69 -20.76 -1.59
N SER A 20 -5.77 -20.55 -0.67
CA SER A 20 -4.82 -19.45 -0.77
C SER A 20 -3.82 -19.75 -1.87
N MET A 21 -3.89 -19.00 -2.97
CA MET A 21 -2.92 -19.07 -4.07
C MET A 21 -1.77 -18.07 -3.84
N SER A 22 -1.33 -17.95 -2.61
CA SER A 22 -0.40 -16.91 -2.15
C SER A 22 0.86 -16.73 -3.03
N PRO A 23 1.61 -17.79 -3.43
CA PRO A 23 2.77 -17.60 -4.27
C PRO A 23 2.41 -17.09 -5.69
N LEU A 24 1.38 -17.64 -6.33
CA LEU A 24 0.95 -17.19 -7.65
C LEU A 24 0.49 -15.73 -7.64
N THR A 25 -0.29 -15.35 -6.64
CA THR A 25 -0.69 -13.95 -6.44
C THR A 25 0.51 -13.04 -6.25
N GLY A 26 1.51 -13.48 -5.47
CA GLY A 26 2.76 -12.75 -5.29
C GLY A 26 3.50 -12.50 -6.60
N TRP A 27 3.63 -13.52 -7.45
CA TRP A 27 4.27 -13.39 -8.77
C TRP A 27 3.48 -12.49 -9.72
N ILE A 28 2.14 -12.60 -9.75
CA ILE A 28 1.29 -11.71 -10.55
C ILE A 28 1.47 -10.26 -10.07
N SER A 29 1.45 -10.03 -8.77
CA SER A 29 1.68 -8.68 -8.20
C SER A 29 3.07 -8.15 -8.53
N ALA A 30 4.11 -8.99 -8.47
CA ALA A 30 5.47 -8.61 -8.83
C ALA A 30 5.56 -8.14 -10.29
N VAL A 31 4.99 -8.91 -11.22
CA VAL A 31 4.97 -8.54 -12.66
C VAL A 31 4.17 -7.26 -12.89
N GLN A 32 3.03 -7.08 -12.21
CA GLN A 32 2.24 -5.85 -12.29
C GLN A 32 3.03 -4.64 -11.81
N ILE A 33 3.71 -4.75 -10.66
CA ILE A 33 4.55 -3.67 -10.11
C ILE A 33 5.64 -3.30 -11.10
N LEU A 34 6.39 -4.28 -11.60
CA LEU A 34 7.45 -4.05 -12.60
C LEU A 34 6.91 -3.38 -13.88
N GLY A 35 5.71 -3.77 -14.32
CA GLY A 35 5.05 -3.14 -15.47
C GLY A 35 4.63 -1.70 -15.20
N MET A 36 4.11 -1.43 -14.01
CA MET A 36 3.67 -0.09 -13.60
C MET A 36 4.87 0.85 -13.44
N GLU A 37 5.95 0.40 -12.80
CA GLU A 37 7.18 1.20 -12.63
C GLU A 37 7.79 1.63 -13.98
N LYS A 38 7.69 0.78 -15.02
CA LYS A 38 8.10 1.15 -16.39
C LYS A 38 7.28 2.27 -17.01
N SER A 39 6.08 2.51 -16.48
CA SER A 39 5.17 3.57 -16.93
C SER A 39 5.09 4.72 -15.92
N ASP A 40 6.12 4.90 -15.08
CA ASP A 40 6.19 5.94 -14.05
C ASP A 40 5.03 5.91 -13.04
N VAL A 41 4.44 4.75 -12.83
CA VAL A 41 3.33 4.55 -11.90
C VAL A 41 3.76 3.62 -10.77
N THR A 42 3.58 4.03 -9.52
CA THR A 42 3.86 3.19 -8.36
C THR A 42 2.61 2.47 -7.88
N GLY A 43 2.70 1.13 -7.80
CA GLY A 43 1.66 0.29 -7.22
C GLY A 43 1.73 0.22 -5.72
N THR A 44 0.57 0.28 -5.04
CA THR A 44 0.47 0.00 -3.60
C THR A 44 -0.13 -1.39 -3.40
N ILE A 45 0.65 -2.31 -2.81
CA ILE A 45 0.14 -3.64 -2.46
C ILE A 45 -0.63 -3.58 -1.14
N LYS A 46 -1.77 -4.29 -1.08
CA LYS A 46 -2.68 -4.24 0.07
C LYS A 46 -3.55 -5.49 0.22
N HIS A 47 -4.14 -5.72 1.38
CA HIS A 47 -3.93 -5.02 2.64
C HIS A 47 -3.02 -5.89 3.51
N PHE A 48 -1.88 -5.37 3.92
CA PHE A 48 -0.85 -6.08 4.67
C PHE A 48 -1.19 -6.09 6.16
N CYS A 49 -1.48 -7.23 6.77
CA CYS A 49 -1.78 -8.55 6.25
C CYS A 49 -2.96 -9.19 7.02
N GLY A 50 -3.46 -10.32 6.53
CA GLY A 50 -4.46 -11.09 7.26
C GLY A 50 -5.91 -10.63 7.10
N ASN A 51 -6.21 -9.71 6.18
CA ASN A 51 -7.57 -9.28 5.86
C ASN A 51 -8.22 -10.22 4.84
N ASN A 52 -8.61 -11.42 5.28
CA ASN A 52 -9.15 -12.44 4.40
C ASN A 52 -10.68 -12.52 4.40
N GLN A 53 -11.34 -11.63 5.15
CA GLN A 53 -12.80 -11.51 5.17
C GLN A 53 -13.23 -10.05 5.35
N GLU A 54 -14.33 -9.68 4.69
CA GLU A 54 -14.91 -8.35 4.81
C GLU A 54 -15.84 -8.19 6.02
N SER A 55 -16.44 -9.30 6.47
CA SER A 55 -17.28 -9.27 7.67
C SER A 55 -16.44 -8.90 8.90
N LYS A 56 -16.83 -7.81 9.57
CA LYS A 56 -16.14 -7.25 10.74
C LYS A 56 -14.65 -6.95 10.50
N ARG A 57 -14.24 -6.61 9.28
CA ARG A 57 -12.84 -6.38 8.89
C ARG A 57 -12.09 -5.38 9.77
N HIS A 58 -12.79 -4.46 10.42
CA HIS A 58 -12.18 -3.47 11.32
C HIS A 58 -11.81 -4.03 12.70
N THR A 59 -12.33 -5.20 13.10
CA THR A 59 -12.19 -5.70 14.46
C THR A 59 -11.91 -7.19 14.57
N VAL A 60 -12.00 -7.93 13.44
CA VAL A 60 -11.74 -9.37 13.46
C VAL A 60 -10.26 -9.63 13.72
N ASN A 61 -9.96 -10.44 14.75
CA ASN A 61 -8.60 -10.88 15.04
C ASN A 61 -8.27 -12.15 14.22
N ALA A 62 -7.30 -12.05 13.34
CA ALA A 62 -6.78 -13.18 12.58
C ALA A 62 -5.82 -14.00 13.46
N VAL A 63 -6.31 -15.10 14.04
CA VAL A 63 -5.49 -16.00 14.87
C VAL A 63 -4.85 -17.06 13.98
N VAL A 64 -3.53 -16.96 13.81
CA VAL A 64 -2.77 -17.81 12.90
C VAL A 64 -1.46 -18.26 13.54
N SER A 65 -0.99 -19.47 13.20
CA SER A 65 0.34 -19.91 13.61
C SER A 65 1.42 -19.13 12.83
N GLU A 66 2.61 -19.01 13.43
CA GLU A 66 3.77 -18.38 12.77
C GLU A 66 4.06 -18.98 11.39
N ARG A 67 4.00 -20.30 11.30
CA ARG A 67 4.20 -21.03 10.05
C ARG A 67 3.16 -20.64 9.01
N ALA A 68 1.88 -20.63 9.37
CA ALA A 68 0.80 -20.25 8.44
C ALA A 68 0.91 -18.78 8.05
N LEU A 69 1.28 -17.90 8.97
CA LEU A 69 1.53 -16.49 8.72
C LEU A 69 2.58 -16.33 7.62
N ARG A 70 3.74 -16.95 7.77
CA ARG A 70 4.87 -16.82 6.83
C ARG A 70 4.65 -17.54 5.50
N GLU A 71 4.12 -18.76 5.53
CA GLU A 71 4.00 -19.58 4.30
C GLU A 71 2.77 -19.22 3.47
N ILE A 72 1.74 -18.62 4.07
CA ILE A 72 0.46 -18.33 3.40
C ILE A 72 0.19 -16.83 3.35
N TYR A 73 0.05 -16.16 4.50
CA TYR A 73 -0.46 -14.79 4.55
C TYR A 73 0.58 -13.74 4.14
N LEU A 74 1.84 -13.97 4.42
CA LEU A 74 2.95 -13.07 4.10
C LEU A 74 3.62 -13.41 2.77
N LYS A 75 3.54 -14.65 2.30
CA LYS A 75 4.34 -15.12 1.14
C LYS A 75 4.11 -14.33 -0.14
N GLY A 76 2.88 -13.95 -0.42
CA GLY A 76 2.56 -13.12 -1.59
C GLY A 76 3.19 -11.74 -1.53
N TYR A 77 3.21 -11.13 -0.35
CA TYR A 77 3.85 -9.82 -0.12
C TYR A 77 5.37 -9.93 -0.19
N GLU A 78 5.95 -10.98 0.39
CA GLU A 78 7.38 -11.23 0.30
C GLU A 78 7.87 -11.27 -1.15
N ILE A 79 7.14 -12.01 -2.01
CA ILE A 79 7.46 -12.10 -3.44
C ILE A 79 7.29 -10.72 -4.11
N ALA A 80 6.21 -10.01 -3.84
CA ALA A 80 5.96 -8.69 -4.42
C ALA A 80 7.05 -7.68 -4.03
N VAL A 81 7.56 -7.75 -2.80
CA VAL A 81 8.66 -6.90 -2.33
C VAL A 81 9.98 -7.31 -2.95
N LYS A 82 10.38 -8.59 -2.81
CA LYS A 82 11.72 -9.05 -3.21
C LYS A 82 11.91 -9.17 -4.71
N GLU A 83 10.87 -9.62 -5.42
CA GLU A 83 10.96 -9.89 -6.87
C GLU A 83 10.30 -8.77 -7.70
N GLY A 84 9.29 -8.09 -7.14
CA GLY A 84 8.59 -7.00 -7.80
C GLY A 84 9.12 -5.61 -7.48
N GLY A 85 9.93 -5.47 -6.43
CA GLY A 85 10.43 -4.18 -5.99
C GLY A 85 9.34 -3.25 -5.46
N ALA A 86 8.28 -3.80 -4.83
CA ALA A 86 7.20 -2.99 -4.28
C ALA A 86 7.74 -1.93 -3.30
N ARG A 87 7.35 -0.66 -3.50
CA ARG A 87 7.81 0.48 -2.72
C ARG A 87 6.70 1.18 -1.94
N SER A 88 5.47 0.72 -2.04
CA SER A 88 4.31 1.24 -1.34
C SER A 88 3.45 0.09 -0.83
N ILE A 89 3.15 0.11 0.48
CA ILE A 89 2.34 -0.91 1.15
C ILE A 89 1.27 -0.23 2.00
N MET A 90 0.05 -0.80 1.99
CA MET A 90 -1.02 -0.40 2.88
C MET A 90 -1.28 -1.49 3.91
N SER A 91 -1.18 -1.14 5.21
CA SER A 91 -1.53 -2.05 6.30
C SER A 91 -3.04 -2.27 6.38
N THR A 92 -3.44 -3.40 6.96
CA THR A 92 -4.87 -3.73 7.13
C THR A 92 -5.45 -3.15 8.41
N TYR A 93 -6.79 -3.24 8.55
CA TYR A 93 -7.52 -2.78 9.73
C TYR A 93 -7.34 -3.65 10.96
N GLY A 94 -7.56 -4.96 10.80
CA GLY A 94 -7.72 -5.89 11.91
C GLY A 94 -6.42 -6.28 12.59
N PRO A 95 -6.50 -6.81 13.82
CA PRO A 95 -5.34 -7.39 14.49
C PRO A 95 -4.98 -8.77 13.92
N VAL A 96 -3.69 -9.10 14.00
CA VAL A 96 -3.14 -10.43 13.80
C VAL A 96 -2.59 -10.92 15.14
N ASN A 97 -3.07 -12.07 15.60
CA ASN A 97 -2.69 -12.65 16.90
C ASN A 97 -2.82 -11.66 18.07
N GLY A 98 -3.86 -10.81 18.03
CA GLY A 98 -4.17 -9.85 19.08
C GLY A 98 -3.46 -8.49 18.95
N ILE A 99 -2.52 -8.32 18.02
CA ILE A 99 -1.81 -7.05 17.81
C ILE A 99 -2.36 -6.37 16.55
N TRP A 100 -2.80 -5.13 16.67
CA TRP A 100 -3.33 -4.34 15.57
C TRP A 100 -2.25 -4.13 14.50
N THR A 101 -2.57 -4.50 13.26
CA THR A 101 -1.60 -4.59 12.17
C THR A 101 -0.92 -3.25 11.89
N ALA A 102 -1.67 -2.15 11.96
CA ALA A 102 -1.12 -0.81 11.74
C ALA A 102 -0.07 -0.40 12.78
N GLY A 103 -0.12 -0.97 14.00
CA GLY A 103 0.85 -0.76 15.09
C GLY A 103 1.72 -1.99 15.40
N ASN A 104 1.78 -2.95 14.50
CA ASN A 104 2.52 -4.19 14.73
C ASN A 104 3.97 -4.08 14.28
N TYR A 105 4.87 -3.85 15.25
CA TYR A 105 6.32 -3.72 15.02
C TYR A 105 6.93 -4.95 14.35
N ASP A 106 6.53 -6.16 14.76
CA ASP A 106 7.10 -7.38 14.20
C ASP A 106 6.75 -7.55 12.72
N LEU A 107 5.52 -7.19 12.33
CA LEU A 107 5.12 -7.24 10.92
C LEU A 107 5.79 -6.14 10.10
N LEU A 108 5.73 -4.88 10.57
CA LEU A 108 6.12 -3.73 9.76
C LEU A 108 7.62 -3.42 9.81
N THR A 109 8.28 -3.71 10.93
CA THR A 109 9.72 -3.46 11.09
C THR A 109 10.53 -4.75 11.03
N THR A 110 10.26 -5.74 11.90
CA THR A 110 11.10 -6.93 11.97
C THR A 110 11.04 -7.73 10.67
N ILE A 111 9.85 -8.09 10.21
CA ILE A 111 9.68 -8.91 9.01
C ILE A 111 9.84 -8.07 7.74
N LEU A 112 9.00 -7.06 7.57
CA LEU A 112 8.95 -6.31 6.31
C LEU A 112 10.27 -5.59 6.03
N ARG A 113 10.78 -4.80 6.97
CA ARG A 113 12.00 -4.01 6.75
C ARG A 113 13.26 -4.80 7.07
N GLY A 114 13.27 -5.58 8.16
CA GLY A 114 14.44 -6.34 8.61
C GLY A 114 14.72 -7.58 7.76
N GLU A 115 13.74 -8.48 7.61
CA GLU A 115 13.95 -9.75 6.90
C GLU A 115 13.84 -9.60 5.36
N TRP A 116 12.95 -8.73 4.87
CA TRP A 116 12.75 -8.56 3.43
C TRP A 116 13.50 -7.38 2.82
N ASN A 117 14.17 -6.59 3.66
CA ASN A 117 14.93 -5.40 3.24
C ASN A 117 14.07 -4.37 2.48
N TYR A 118 12.81 -4.19 2.95
CA TYR A 118 11.89 -3.24 2.36
C TYR A 118 12.29 -1.80 2.71
N ASP A 119 12.51 -0.98 1.71
CA ASP A 119 12.96 0.42 1.82
C ASP A 119 11.88 1.45 1.43
N GLY A 120 10.70 0.99 1.03
CA GLY A 120 9.57 1.83 0.72
C GLY A 120 8.83 2.39 1.95
N PHE A 121 7.71 3.06 1.72
CA PHE A 121 6.87 3.56 2.79
C PHE A 121 5.64 2.68 3.03
N VAL A 122 5.13 2.73 4.24
CA VAL A 122 3.90 2.05 4.66
C VAL A 122 2.84 3.10 5.01
N MET A 123 1.65 2.95 4.47
CA MET A 123 0.48 3.72 4.87
C MET A 123 -0.53 2.85 5.60
N THR A 124 -1.37 3.46 6.42
CA THR A 124 -2.53 2.76 6.98
C THR A 124 -3.65 2.64 5.95
N ASP A 125 -4.58 1.70 6.16
CA ASP A 125 -5.91 1.84 5.57
C ASP A 125 -6.65 3.05 6.20
N TRP A 126 -7.74 3.53 5.55
CA TRP A 126 -8.48 4.71 6.01
C TRP A 126 -9.12 4.44 7.38
N TRP A 127 -8.86 5.35 8.34
CA TRP A 127 -9.37 5.24 9.72
C TRP A 127 -8.96 3.95 10.44
N ALA A 128 -7.81 3.38 10.10
CA ALA A 128 -7.26 2.26 10.82
C ALA A 128 -7.12 2.58 12.31
N MET A 129 -7.32 1.57 13.13
CA MET A 129 -7.19 1.67 14.57
C MET A 129 -5.90 1.02 15.04
N SER A 130 -5.42 1.48 16.18
CA SER A 130 -4.38 0.81 16.97
C SER A 130 -4.70 0.98 18.45
N ASN A 131 -3.99 0.25 19.30
CA ASN A 131 -4.12 0.36 20.74
C ASN A 131 -2.75 0.39 21.42
N ARG A 132 -2.69 1.01 22.57
CA ARG A 132 -1.62 0.78 23.55
C ARG A 132 -1.94 -0.50 24.33
N GLU A 133 -0.92 -1.16 24.83
CA GLU A 133 -1.09 -2.37 25.64
C GLU A 133 -2.05 -2.11 26.83
N GLY A 134 -3.06 -2.97 26.96
CA GLY A 134 -4.07 -2.86 28.00
C GLY A 134 -5.21 -1.86 27.73
N TYR A 135 -5.22 -1.17 26.59
CA TYR A 135 -6.27 -0.22 26.22
C TYR A 135 -7.05 -0.68 24.99
N GLU A 136 -8.29 -0.17 24.86
CA GLU A 136 -9.08 -0.38 23.64
C GLU A 136 -8.47 0.36 22.45
N ALA A 137 -8.64 -0.22 21.26
CA ALA A 137 -8.14 0.40 20.03
C ALA A 137 -9.00 1.61 19.64
N THR A 138 -8.33 2.66 19.21
CA THR A 138 -8.96 3.87 18.72
C THR A 138 -8.36 4.33 17.40
N ARG A 139 -9.07 5.24 16.71
CA ARG A 139 -8.60 5.86 15.47
C ARG A 139 -7.57 6.97 15.70
N THR A 140 -7.39 7.38 16.94
CA THR A 140 -6.47 8.45 17.33
C THR A 140 -5.20 7.93 18.04
N THR A 141 -5.09 6.61 18.22
CA THR A 141 -3.92 5.97 18.82
C THR A 141 -2.87 5.72 17.72
N HIS A 142 -2.06 6.73 17.42
CA HIS A 142 -1.04 6.68 16.36
C HIS A 142 0.37 6.37 16.89
N ALA A 143 0.65 6.57 18.17
CA ALA A 143 1.97 6.32 18.74
C ALA A 143 2.50 4.90 18.47
N PRO A 144 1.72 3.82 18.64
CA PRO A 144 2.15 2.48 18.25
C PRO A 144 2.41 2.33 16.75
N MET A 145 1.64 3.04 15.90
CA MET A 145 1.85 3.05 14.45
C MET A 145 3.19 3.69 14.08
N VAL A 146 3.51 4.84 14.69
CA VAL A 146 4.81 5.52 14.54
C VAL A 146 5.94 4.58 14.92
N SER A 147 5.85 3.98 16.09
CA SER A 147 6.87 3.06 16.60
C SER A 147 7.05 1.85 15.70
N ALA A 148 5.96 1.30 15.18
CA ALA A 148 5.98 0.13 14.29
C ALA A 148 6.53 0.41 12.89
N GLY A 149 6.74 1.67 12.49
CA GLY A 149 7.21 2.01 11.15
C GLY A 149 6.10 2.09 10.11
N ASN A 150 4.87 2.44 10.53
CA ASN A 150 3.82 2.89 9.65
C ASN A 150 4.04 4.39 9.43
N ASP A 151 4.26 4.79 8.18
CA ASP A 151 4.86 6.11 7.89
C ASP A 151 3.80 7.18 7.59
N VAL A 152 2.62 6.77 7.10
CA VAL A 152 1.54 7.67 6.68
C VAL A 152 0.20 7.18 7.23
N PHE A 153 -0.52 8.08 7.91
CA PHE A 153 -1.82 7.77 8.50
C PHE A 153 -2.95 8.34 7.65
N MET A 154 -3.81 7.45 7.13
CA MET A 154 -4.95 7.82 6.30
C MET A 154 -6.18 8.04 7.21
N VAL A 155 -6.25 9.21 7.86
CA VAL A 155 -7.11 9.39 9.03
C VAL A 155 -8.43 10.12 8.78
N CYS A 156 -8.48 11.11 7.88
CA CYS A 156 -9.71 11.89 7.66
C CYS A 156 -9.75 12.54 6.28
N ASN A 157 -10.95 12.99 5.92
CA ASN A 157 -11.18 13.70 4.66
C ASN A 157 -10.87 15.20 4.76
N ASP A 158 -10.96 15.78 5.95
CA ASP A 158 -10.85 17.23 6.13
C ASP A 158 -9.57 17.70 6.79
N CYS A 159 -8.79 16.82 7.41
CA CYS A 159 -7.49 17.12 8.04
C CYS A 159 -7.50 18.36 8.96
N THR A 160 -8.66 18.80 9.43
CA THR A 160 -8.80 20.08 10.13
C THR A 160 -8.47 19.99 11.61
N ASP A 161 -8.49 18.79 12.18
CA ASP A 161 -8.16 18.57 13.58
C ASP A 161 -7.18 17.41 13.77
N MET A 162 -5.92 17.70 13.48
CA MET A 162 -4.78 16.79 13.72
C MET A 162 -4.36 16.79 15.20
N SER A 163 -4.98 17.62 16.06
CA SER A 163 -4.60 17.78 17.46
C SER A 163 -5.12 16.66 18.37
N GLN A 164 -5.95 15.76 17.84
CA GLN A 164 -6.58 14.70 18.63
C GLN A 164 -5.80 13.38 18.64
N ASP A 165 -4.69 13.27 17.94
CA ASP A 165 -3.85 12.08 18.04
C ASP A 165 -2.97 12.10 19.30
N ASP A 166 -2.41 10.94 19.62
CA ASP A 166 -1.59 10.74 20.81
C ASP A 166 -0.08 10.90 20.59
N VAL A 167 0.35 11.26 19.37
CA VAL A 167 1.78 11.28 18.98
C VAL A 167 2.59 12.28 19.80
N LYS A 168 2.06 13.49 19.98
CA LYS A 168 2.75 14.54 20.77
C LYS A 168 2.87 14.12 22.24
N GLU A 169 1.80 13.63 22.82
CA GLU A 169 1.77 13.15 24.20
C GLU A 169 2.75 11.98 24.40
N ALA A 170 2.74 11.02 23.48
CA ALA A 170 3.65 9.87 23.52
C ALA A 170 5.13 10.27 23.41
N LEU A 171 5.45 11.29 22.60
CA LEU A 171 6.79 11.86 22.50
C LEU A 171 7.23 12.54 23.81
N GLU A 172 6.33 13.32 24.42
CA GLU A 172 6.60 14.00 25.71
C GLU A 172 6.80 12.99 26.84
N LYS A 173 6.08 11.87 26.83
CA LYS A 173 6.24 10.77 27.79
C LYS A 173 7.42 9.83 27.50
N GLY A 174 8.06 9.94 26.33
CA GLY A 174 9.14 9.06 25.91
C GLY A 174 8.67 7.66 25.49
N GLU A 175 7.39 7.48 25.16
CA GLU A 175 6.82 6.23 24.63
C GLU A 175 7.26 6.00 23.17
N ILE A 176 7.48 7.09 22.43
CA ILE A 176 8.12 7.12 21.12
C ILE A 176 9.27 8.12 21.15
N THR A 177 10.17 8.02 20.19
CA THR A 177 11.36 8.87 20.09
C THR A 177 11.30 9.80 18.87
N ARG A 178 12.10 10.87 18.88
CA ARG A 178 12.32 11.67 17.67
C ARG A 178 12.90 10.84 16.53
N GLY A 179 13.71 9.82 16.87
CA GLY A 179 14.26 8.88 15.90
C GLY A 179 13.18 8.10 15.15
N ASP A 180 12.10 7.70 15.82
CA ASP A 180 10.97 7.01 15.19
C ASP A 180 10.25 7.92 14.18
N LEU A 181 10.00 9.18 14.56
CA LEU A 181 9.40 10.17 13.65
C LEU A 181 10.32 10.49 12.46
N GLN A 182 11.62 10.64 12.72
CA GLN A 182 12.63 10.88 11.67
C GLN A 182 12.72 9.70 10.70
N ARG A 183 12.72 8.46 11.21
CA ARG A 183 12.70 7.24 10.39
C ARG A 183 11.49 7.23 9.45
N ASN A 184 10.29 7.48 9.98
CA ASN A 184 9.06 7.49 9.18
C ASN A 184 9.10 8.61 8.12
N ALA A 185 9.52 9.81 8.49
CA ALA A 185 9.72 10.91 7.54
C ALA A 185 10.75 10.55 6.46
N MET A 186 11.87 9.94 6.85
CA MET A 186 12.92 9.49 5.91
C MET A 186 12.40 8.45 4.91
N ASN A 187 11.57 7.49 5.35
CA ASN A 187 10.98 6.49 4.46
C ASN A 187 10.12 7.16 3.38
N VAL A 188 9.29 8.13 3.77
CA VAL A 188 8.45 8.90 2.83
C VAL A 188 9.31 9.74 1.88
N LEU A 189 10.31 10.45 2.40
CA LEU A 189 11.21 11.26 1.58
C LEU A 189 12.03 10.41 0.61
N HIS A 190 12.54 9.26 1.07
CA HIS A 190 13.28 8.32 0.22
C HIS A 190 12.40 7.81 -0.93
N PHE A 191 11.15 7.45 -0.63
CA PHE A 191 10.19 7.08 -1.66
C PHE A 191 9.96 8.21 -2.67
N ILE A 192 9.68 9.44 -2.20
CA ILE A 192 9.43 10.61 -3.06
C ILE A 192 10.64 10.91 -3.94
N LEU A 193 11.84 10.92 -3.37
CA LEU A 193 13.09 11.20 -4.10
C LEU A 193 13.40 10.17 -5.18
N GLY A 194 12.88 8.94 -5.07
CA GLY A 194 13.00 7.91 -6.09
C GLY A 194 11.91 7.97 -7.17
N THR A 195 10.99 8.93 -7.13
CA THR A 195 9.94 9.04 -8.15
C THR A 195 10.40 9.86 -9.36
N PRO A 196 9.98 9.49 -10.58
CA PRO A 196 10.30 10.26 -11.79
C PRO A 196 9.87 11.72 -11.71
N CYS A 197 8.77 12.00 -11.01
CA CYS A 197 8.27 13.36 -10.83
C CYS A 197 9.29 14.26 -10.14
N ILE A 198 9.91 13.79 -9.06
CA ILE A 198 10.94 14.56 -8.35
C ILE A 198 12.24 14.60 -9.14
N LEU A 199 12.61 13.52 -9.83
CA LEU A 199 13.82 13.50 -10.66
C LEU A 199 13.72 14.55 -11.77
N ARG A 200 12.55 14.70 -12.42
CA ARG A 200 12.29 15.77 -13.38
C ARG A 200 12.34 17.16 -12.73
N PHE A 201 11.70 17.31 -11.58
CA PHE A 201 11.68 18.59 -10.85
C PHE A 201 13.08 19.02 -10.43
N LEU A 202 13.95 18.09 -10.05
CA LEU A 202 15.32 18.37 -9.63
C LEU A 202 16.30 18.48 -10.82
N ASP A 203 15.80 18.42 -12.02
CA ASP A 203 16.59 18.48 -13.28
C ASP A 203 17.72 17.43 -13.34
N ARG A 204 17.48 16.27 -12.72
CA ARG A 204 18.43 15.15 -12.62
C ARG A 204 18.27 14.12 -13.74
N ILE A 205 17.27 14.29 -14.59
CA ILE A 205 17.13 13.48 -15.79
C ILE A 205 18.05 14.05 -16.84
N SER A 206 18.93 13.21 -17.42
CA SER A 206 19.81 13.63 -18.50
C SER A 206 19.01 14.07 -19.73
N GLU A 207 19.58 14.94 -20.58
CA GLU A 207 18.91 15.35 -21.83
C GLU A 207 18.62 14.14 -22.73
N GLU A 208 19.51 13.11 -22.72
CA GLU A 208 19.30 11.86 -23.45
C GLU A 208 18.08 11.08 -22.92
N GLU A 209 17.89 11.07 -21.58
CA GLU A 209 16.72 10.45 -20.97
C GLU A 209 15.44 11.26 -21.24
N LYS A 210 15.53 12.59 -21.29
CA LYS A 210 14.43 13.46 -21.69
C LYS A 210 14.01 13.22 -23.14
N GLU A 211 14.98 13.15 -24.07
CA GLU A 211 14.71 12.86 -25.49
C GLU A 211 14.15 11.43 -25.68
N ALA A 212 14.63 10.44 -24.92
CA ALA A 212 14.13 9.08 -24.98
C ALA A 212 12.70 8.99 -24.42
N GLN A 213 12.38 9.77 -23.36
CA GLN A 213 11.03 9.84 -22.81
C GLN A 213 10.07 10.60 -23.72
N GLU A 214 10.52 11.65 -24.39
CA GLU A 214 9.72 12.36 -25.40
C GLU A 214 9.44 11.48 -26.63
N GLN A 215 10.38 10.65 -27.06
CA GLN A 215 10.16 9.68 -28.13
C GLN A 215 9.27 8.52 -27.69
N GLN A 216 9.29 8.16 -26.41
CA GLN A 216 8.38 7.16 -25.82
C GLN A 216 7.00 7.73 -25.50
N GLY A 217 6.91 9.06 -25.32
CA GLY A 217 5.68 9.80 -25.08
C GLY A 217 4.73 9.80 -26.28
N ASP A 218 5.23 9.57 -27.49
CA ASP A 218 4.37 9.34 -28.69
C ASP A 218 3.74 7.92 -28.72
N ASN A 219 4.14 7.04 -27.81
CA ASN A 219 3.39 5.84 -27.49
C ASN A 219 2.44 6.08 -26.31
N ASP A 220 1.88 7.24 -26.31
CA ASP A 220 0.95 7.72 -25.33
C ASP A 220 -0.17 6.71 -25.10
N PHE A 221 -0.12 6.10 -23.95
CA PHE A 221 -1.32 5.91 -23.19
C PHE A 221 -1.79 7.31 -22.75
N VAL A 222 -2.16 8.12 -23.72
CA VAL A 222 -2.77 9.40 -23.45
C VAL A 222 -4.10 9.10 -22.81
N ALA A 223 -4.35 9.71 -21.67
CA ALA A 223 -5.68 9.71 -21.06
C ALA A 223 -6.79 10.24 -22.02
N ALA A 224 -6.43 10.76 -23.16
CA ALA A 224 -7.31 11.13 -24.27
C ALA A 224 -7.78 9.92 -25.10
N ASP A 225 -7.04 8.81 -25.11
CA ASP A 225 -7.46 7.54 -25.72
C ASP A 225 -8.17 6.60 -24.73
N LEU A 226 -8.28 7.01 -23.47
CA LEU A 226 -9.28 6.47 -22.58
C LEU A 226 -10.64 6.81 -23.18
N VAL A 227 -11.27 5.78 -23.74
CA VAL A 227 -12.61 5.73 -24.29
C VAL A 227 -13.50 6.78 -23.60
N THR A 228 -13.77 7.88 -24.28
CA THR A 228 -14.82 8.80 -23.86
C THR A 228 -16.13 8.08 -24.08
N TYR A 229 -16.72 7.63 -22.97
CA TYR A 229 -18.05 7.04 -22.99
C TYR A 229 -19.03 8.16 -23.33
N GLU A 230 -19.51 8.17 -24.56
CA GLU A 230 -20.67 8.98 -24.92
C GLU A 230 -21.91 8.14 -24.58
N ALA A 231 -22.69 8.61 -23.62
CA ALA A 231 -23.99 8.05 -23.37
C ALA A 231 -24.95 8.51 -24.48
N ASP A 232 -25.76 7.59 -25.00
CA ASP A 232 -26.85 7.94 -25.90
C ASP A 232 -27.77 8.95 -25.20
N PRO A 233 -27.97 10.15 -25.76
CA PRO A 233 -28.74 11.21 -25.11
C PRO A 233 -30.23 10.86 -24.94
N GLU A 234 -30.75 9.87 -25.66
CA GLU A 234 -32.17 9.47 -25.59
C GLU A 234 -32.38 8.28 -24.63
N THR A 235 -31.45 7.33 -24.58
CA THR A 235 -31.62 6.09 -23.77
C THR A 235 -30.77 6.09 -22.50
N GLY A 236 -29.69 6.91 -22.44
CA GLY A 236 -28.72 6.88 -21.37
C GLY A 236 -27.77 5.66 -21.40
N ASP A 237 -27.87 4.83 -22.43
CA ASP A 237 -27.05 3.65 -22.58
C ASP A 237 -25.63 4.05 -23.02
N VAL A 238 -24.62 3.42 -22.41
CA VAL A 238 -23.21 3.61 -22.77
C VAL A 238 -22.83 2.57 -23.82
N VAL A 239 -22.53 3.00 -25.03
CA VAL A 239 -22.02 2.13 -26.09
C VAL A 239 -20.51 2.06 -26.02
N ILE A 240 -19.96 0.88 -25.72
CA ILE A 240 -18.53 0.61 -25.76
C ILE A 240 -18.16 0.16 -27.17
N ASP A 241 -17.43 1.00 -27.89
CA ASP A 241 -16.84 0.60 -29.17
C ASP A 241 -15.58 -0.26 -28.92
N ALA A 242 -15.76 -1.57 -29.02
CA ALA A 242 -14.68 -2.54 -28.85
C ALA A 242 -13.88 -2.78 -30.16
N SER A 243 -14.17 -2.07 -31.23
CA SER A 243 -13.53 -2.29 -32.54
C SER A 243 -12.00 -2.04 -32.55
N THR A 244 -11.48 -1.32 -31.56
CA THR A 244 -10.06 -1.03 -31.39
C THR A 244 -9.31 -2.04 -30.50
N TRP A 245 -10.00 -3.01 -29.91
CA TRP A 245 -9.39 -3.98 -28.95
C TRP A 245 -8.70 -5.16 -29.64
N GLU A 246 -8.83 -5.29 -30.95
CA GLU A 246 -8.23 -6.37 -31.76
C GLU A 246 -6.93 -6.00 -32.48
N LYS A 247 -6.15 -5.08 -31.92
CA LYS A 247 -4.84 -4.73 -32.52
C LYS A 247 -3.70 -4.90 -31.55
#